data_bedc609215de92f0e0e455ccd0a608fb
#
_entry.id   bedc609215de92f0e0e455ccd0a608fb
#
_cell.length_a   1.000
_cell.length_b   1.000
_cell.length_c   1.000
_cell.angle_alpha   90.00
_cell.angle_beta   90.00
_cell.angle_gamma   90.00
#
_symmetry.space_group_name_H-M   'P 1'
#
loop_
_entity.id
_entity.type
_entity.pdbx_description
1 polymer ?
#
loop_
_entity_poly.entity_id
_entity_poly.type
_entity_poly.pdbx_seq_one_letter_code
_entity_poly.pdbx_strand_id
1 'polypeptide(L)'
;MLAFFSTVHAGPVERMAEALRFETVSFQNPEKINYQAFADFLAFIEQTYPRVFSTLSVERFSDYSLLLTWRGSQPELAPVLLDAHYDVVPIEQGTLQDWLHPPFAGVVADGYLWGRGALDDKMAVITSLEALERLLAAGYMPERTLYFSMVHDEEIGGHQGAAVVASALHE
;
A
#
# COMPACT_ATOMS: atom_id res chain seq x y z
N MET A 1 -15.56 -2.99 -18.65
CA MET A 1 -15.27 -1.55 -18.74
C MET A 1 -15.56 -0.98 -17.35
N LEU A 2 -14.57 -1.05 -16.45
CA LEU A 2 -14.66 -0.48 -15.10
C LEU A 2 -14.61 1.04 -15.23
N ALA A 3 -15.65 1.74 -14.79
CA ALA A 3 -15.67 3.18 -14.73
C ALA A 3 -14.70 3.61 -13.62
N PHE A 4 -13.52 4.10 -14.00
CA PHE A 4 -12.63 4.79 -13.09
C PHE A 4 -13.34 6.09 -12.66
N PHE A 5 -14.00 6.06 -11.50
CA PHE A 5 -14.37 7.30 -10.83
C PHE A 5 -13.08 8.03 -10.50
N SER A 6 -13.03 9.34 -10.80
CA SER A 6 -11.88 10.19 -10.51
C SER A 6 -11.59 10.18 -9.02
N THR A 7 -10.69 9.28 -8.57
CA THR A 7 -10.31 9.07 -7.17
C THR A 7 -9.59 10.28 -6.57
N VAL A 8 -9.12 11.20 -7.42
CA VAL A 8 -8.43 12.44 -7.00
C VAL A 8 -9.32 13.35 -6.13
N HIS A 9 -10.64 13.28 -6.25
CA HIS A 9 -11.60 14.08 -5.47
C HIS A 9 -12.28 13.30 -4.33
N ALA A 10 -12.02 11.99 -4.21
CA ALA A 10 -12.54 11.17 -3.13
C ALA A 10 -11.86 11.52 -1.80
N GLY A 11 -12.55 11.34 -0.67
CA GLY A 11 -11.96 11.49 0.66
C GLY A 11 -11.05 10.30 1.03
N PRO A 12 -10.31 10.38 2.14
CA PRO A 12 -9.42 9.30 2.59
C PRO A 12 -10.15 7.97 2.82
N VAL A 13 -11.38 8.02 3.32
CA VAL A 13 -12.19 6.82 3.57
C VAL A 13 -12.58 6.13 2.27
N GLU A 14 -12.98 6.89 1.26
CA GLU A 14 -13.34 6.37 -0.06
C GLU A 14 -12.13 5.79 -0.77
N ARG A 15 -10.95 6.42 -0.66
CA ARG A 15 -9.69 5.89 -1.21
C ARG A 15 -9.27 4.59 -0.53
N MET A 16 -9.41 4.53 0.80
CA MET A 16 -9.16 3.28 1.53
C MET A 16 -10.18 2.19 1.15
N ALA A 17 -11.46 2.54 1.01
CA ALA A 17 -12.49 1.60 0.55
C ALA A 17 -12.18 1.04 -0.85
N GLU A 18 -11.69 1.89 -1.77
CA GLU A 18 -11.25 1.46 -3.10
C GLU A 18 -10.03 0.54 -3.03
N ALA A 19 -9.03 0.87 -2.17
CA ALA A 19 -7.85 0.04 -1.96
C ALA A 19 -8.19 -1.40 -1.52
N LEU A 20 -9.27 -1.59 -0.76
CA LEU A 20 -9.73 -2.91 -0.31
C LEU A 20 -10.33 -3.77 -1.44
N ARG A 21 -10.69 -3.18 -2.56
CA ARG A 21 -11.27 -3.89 -3.70
C ARG A 21 -10.23 -4.62 -4.56
N PHE A 22 -8.96 -4.28 -4.41
CA PHE A 22 -7.88 -5.01 -5.07
C PHE A 22 -7.58 -6.30 -4.30
N GLU A 23 -7.84 -7.43 -4.94
CA GLU A 23 -7.62 -8.76 -4.34
C GLU A 23 -6.14 -9.15 -4.43
N THR A 24 -5.29 -8.42 -3.71
CA THR A 24 -3.85 -8.67 -3.64
C THR A 24 -3.53 -9.84 -2.72
N VAL A 25 -4.14 -11.00 -3.01
CA VAL A 25 -4.00 -12.19 -2.18
C VAL A 25 -2.69 -12.90 -2.50
N SER A 26 -1.84 -13.06 -1.48
CA SER A 26 -0.61 -13.83 -1.57
C SER A 26 -0.83 -15.29 -1.19
N PHE A 27 -0.07 -16.18 -1.80
CA PHE A 27 -0.09 -17.63 -1.56
C PHE A 27 1.34 -18.19 -1.57
N GLN A 28 1.60 -19.20 -0.75
CA GLN A 28 2.88 -19.92 -0.77
C GLN A 28 3.20 -20.55 -2.13
N ASN A 29 2.17 -20.95 -2.90
CA ASN A 29 2.34 -21.34 -4.29
C ASN A 29 2.15 -20.13 -5.21
N PRO A 30 3.22 -19.62 -5.86
CA PRO A 30 3.16 -18.41 -6.69
C PRO A 30 2.24 -18.54 -7.92
N GLU A 31 1.97 -19.78 -8.42
CA GLU A 31 1.05 -20.00 -9.52
C GLU A 31 -0.41 -19.63 -9.18
N LYS A 32 -0.74 -19.50 -7.89
CA LYS A 32 -2.06 -19.09 -7.43
C LYS A 32 -2.21 -17.59 -7.28
N ILE A 33 -1.10 -16.83 -7.34
CA ILE A 33 -1.11 -15.39 -7.14
C ILE A 33 -1.63 -14.71 -8.42
N ASN A 34 -2.63 -13.85 -8.26
CA ASN A 34 -3.07 -12.97 -9.33
C ASN A 34 -2.22 -11.69 -9.34
N TYR A 35 -1.05 -11.75 -9.95
CA TYR A 35 -0.14 -10.60 -10.03
C TYR A 35 -0.73 -9.37 -10.73
N GLN A 36 -1.77 -9.54 -11.56
CA GLN A 36 -2.47 -8.40 -12.15
C GLN A 36 -3.14 -7.53 -11.09
N ALA A 37 -3.73 -8.13 -10.03
CA ALA A 37 -4.31 -7.37 -8.92
C ALA A 37 -3.27 -6.52 -8.17
N PHE A 38 -2.02 -7.01 -8.07
CA PHE A 38 -0.91 -6.24 -7.49
C PHE A 38 -0.50 -5.08 -8.40
N ALA A 39 -0.37 -5.31 -9.70
CA ALA A 39 -0.09 -4.25 -10.67
C ALA A 39 -1.19 -3.18 -10.70
N ASP A 40 -2.46 -3.59 -10.66
CA ASP A 40 -3.61 -2.69 -10.63
C ASP A 40 -3.63 -1.85 -9.33
N PHE A 41 -3.29 -2.45 -8.18
CA PHE A 41 -3.17 -1.73 -6.91
C PHE A 41 -2.05 -0.68 -6.97
N LEU A 42 -0.88 -1.02 -7.50
CA LEU A 42 0.21 -0.06 -7.67
C LEU A 42 -0.19 1.08 -8.60
N ALA A 43 -0.84 0.80 -9.72
CA ALA A 43 -1.35 1.82 -10.63
C ALA A 43 -2.40 2.72 -9.94
N PHE A 44 -3.25 2.16 -9.11
CA PHE A 44 -4.22 2.92 -8.31
C PHE A 44 -3.54 3.90 -7.36
N ILE A 45 -2.55 3.47 -6.57
CA ILE A 45 -1.87 4.39 -5.62
C ILE A 45 -1.06 5.47 -6.36
N GLU A 46 -0.39 5.13 -7.46
CA GLU A 46 0.34 6.09 -8.29
C GLU A 46 -0.57 7.20 -8.82
N GLN A 47 -1.77 6.85 -9.28
CA GLN A 47 -2.76 7.81 -9.77
C GLN A 47 -3.41 8.62 -8.65
N THR A 48 -3.57 8.02 -7.47
CA THR A 48 -4.28 8.62 -6.34
C THR A 48 -3.42 9.61 -5.57
N TYR A 49 -2.09 9.38 -5.53
CA TYR A 49 -1.11 10.18 -4.77
C TYR A 49 -0.05 10.81 -5.67
N PRO A 50 -0.43 11.66 -6.63
CA PRO A 50 0.49 12.14 -7.67
C PRO A 50 1.66 12.98 -7.15
N ARG A 51 1.50 13.70 -6.02
CA ARG A 51 2.62 14.46 -5.43
C ARG A 51 3.67 13.53 -4.85
N VAL A 52 3.24 12.48 -4.16
CA VAL A 52 4.16 11.46 -3.62
C VAL A 52 5.00 10.89 -4.76
N PHE A 53 4.37 10.35 -5.79
CA PHE A 53 5.05 9.66 -6.88
C PHE A 53 5.81 10.60 -7.85
N SER A 54 5.50 11.91 -7.87
CA SER A 54 6.27 12.88 -8.66
C SER A 54 7.42 13.54 -7.90
N THR A 55 7.42 13.48 -6.57
CA THR A 55 8.39 14.23 -5.74
C THR A 55 9.40 13.30 -5.07
N LEU A 56 8.99 12.15 -4.57
CA LEU A 56 9.86 11.19 -3.92
C LEU A 56 10.61 10.35 -4.96
N SER A 57 11.81 9.89 -4.61
CA SER A 57 12.44 8.83 -5.40
C SER A 57 11.69 7.53 -5.17
N VAL A 58 11.39 6.82 -6.24
CA VAL A 58 10.67 5.53 -6.19
C VAL A 58 11.58 4.45 -6.77
N GLU A 59 11.89 3.46 -5.98
CA GLU A 59 12.61 2.26 -6.39
C GLU A 59 11.65 1.07 -6.34
N ARG A 60 11.75 0.19 -7.33
CA ARG A 60 10.88 -0.98 -7.46
C ARG A 60 11.71 -2.25 -7.31
N PHE A 61 11.24 -3.16 -6.46
CA PHE A 61 11.88 -4.45 -6.18
C PHE A 61 10.92 -5.60 -6.51
N SER A 62 11.46 -6.63 -7.17
CA SER A 62 10.71 -7.85 -7.55
C SER A 62 9.36 -7.52 -8.21
N ASP A 63 9.34 -6.48 -9.05
CA ASP A 63 8.20 -5.96 -9.81
C ASP A 63 7.05 -5.36 -8.99
N TYR A 64 6.89 -5.72 -7.71
CA TYR A 64 5.69 -5.37 -6.93
C TYR A 64 5.98 -4.66 -5.61
N SER A 65 7.20 -4.67 -5.06
CA SER A 65 7.53 -3.89 -3.86
C SER A 65 8.12 -2.54 -4.21
N LEU A 66 7.78 -1.52 -3.44
CA LEU A 66 8.27 -0.15 -3.65
C LEU A 66 9.01 0.34 -2.40
N LEU A 67 10.10 1.07 -2.64
CA LEU A 67 10.75 1.91 -1.64
C LEU A 67 10.68 3.37 -2.10
N LEU A 68 9.98 4.19 -1.34
CA LEU A 68 9.91 5.63 -1.56
C LEU A 68 10.90 6.33 -0.64
N THR A 69 11.69 7.24 -1.22
CA THR A 69 12.68 8.03 -0.46
C THR A 69 12.33 9.50 -0.50
N TRP A 70 12.03 10.08 0.65
CA TRP A 70 11.90 11.52 0.84
C TRP A 70 13.14 12.05 1.54
N ARG A 71 14.03 12.66 0.76
CA ARG A 71 15.31 13.18 1.30
C ARG A 71 15.04 14.32 2.27
N GLY A 72 15.66 14.24 3.44
CA GLY A 72 15.63 15.28 4.45
C GLY A 72 16.60 16.43 4.13
N SER A 73 16.38 17.57 4.78
CA SER A 73 17.26 18.75 4.69
C SER A 73 18.56 18.59 5.48
N GLN A 74 18.64 17.63 6.38
CA GLN A 74 19.79 17.33 7.24
C GLN A 74 20.19 15.86 7.05
N PRO A 75 20.99 15.55 6.00
CA PRO A 75 21.32 14.17 5.61
C PRO A 75 22.17 13.42 6.65
N GLU A 76 22.79 14.13 7.60
CA GLU A 76 23.57 13.58 8.72
C GLU A 76 22.68 12.96 9.82
N LEU A 77 21.40 13.28 9.84
CA LEU A 77 20.47 12.66 10.78
C LEU A 77 20.11 11.23 10.34
N ALA A 78 20.09 10.33 11.31
CA ALA A 78 19.63 8.97 11.05
C ALA A 78 18.23 8.97 10.40
N PRO A 79 18.04 8.24 9.31
CA PRO A 79 16.74 8.20 8.62
C PRO A 79 15.68 7.48 9.44
N VAL A 80 14.43 7.66 9.03
CA VAL A 80 13.27 6.89 9.54
C VAL A 80 12.77 5.99 8.43
N LEU A 81 12.55 4.72 8.72
CA LEU A 81 11.84 3.78 7.86
C LEU A 81 10.42 3.59 8.39
N LEU A 82 9.46 3.83 7.51
CA LEU A 82 8.09 3.34 7.65
C LEU A 82 7.98 2.10 6.77
N ASP A 83 7.45 1.02 7.31
CA ASP A 83 7.27 -0.23 6.58
C ASP A 83 5.81 -0.66 6.67
N ALA A 84 5.27 -1.14 5.54
CA ALA A 84 3.90 -1.62 5.44
C ALA A 84 3.79 -2.63 4.29
N HIS A 85 2.74 -3.46 4.32
CA HIS A 85 2.48 -4.37 3.21
C HIS A 85 1.07 -4.20 2.66
N TYR A 86 0.87 -4.62 1.42
CA TYR A 86 -0.42 -4.50 0.76
C TYR A 86 -0.96 -5.84 0.24
N ASP A 87 -0.18 -6.90 0.35
CA ASP A 87 -0.71 -8.25 0.19
C ASP A 87 -1.59 -8.64 1.38
N VAL A 88 -2.42 -9.61 1.19
CA VAL A 88 -3.39 -10.07 2.18
C VAL A 88 -3.52 -11.58 2.12
N VAL A 89 -3.85 -12.21 3.25
CA VAL A 89 -4.16 -13.63 3.30
C VAL A 89 -5.47 -13.95 2.56
N PRO A 90 -5.61 -15.16 2.00
CA PRO A 90 -6.86 -15.61 1.39
C PRO A 90 -8.00 -15.67 2.38
N ILE A 91 -9.24 -15.69 1.86
CA ILE A 91 -10.41 -16.03 2.67
C ILE A 91 -10.36 -17.53 2.97
N GLU A 92 -10.47 -17.88 4.24
CA GLU A 92 -10.48 -19.27 4.66
C GLU A 92 -11.66 -20.03 4.02
N GLN A 93 -11.36 -21.22 3.51
CA GLN A 93 -12.36 -22.01 2.82
C GLN A 93 -13.52 -22.36 3.75
N GLY A 94 -14.74 -22.09 3.31
CA GLY A 94 -15.98 -22.36 4.05
C GLY A 94 -16.42 -21.26 5.02
N THR A 95 -15.68 -20.12 5.09
CA THR A 95 -16.03 -19.00 6.00
C THR A 95 -16.62 -17.79 5.28
N LEU A 96 -16.75 -17.82 3.97
CA LEU A 96 -17.24 -16.66 3.20
C LEU A 96 -18.64 -16.20 3.65
N GLN A 97 -19.49 -17.12 4.05
CA GLN A 97 -20.85 -16.82 4.55
C GLN A 97 -20.86 -16.21 5.96
N ASP A 98 -19.74 -16.27 6.69
CA ASP A 98 -19.62 -15.70 8.04
C ASP A 98 -19.25 -14.21 7.99
N TRP A 99 -18.88 -13.72 6.80
CA TRP A 99 -18.58 -12.32 6.60
C TRP A 99 -19.85 -11.48 6.55
N LEU A 100 -19.94 -10.46 7.40
CA LEU A 100 -21.07 -9.52 7.43
C LEU A 100 -21.19 -8.73 6.11
N HIS A 101 -20.06 -8.41 5.50
CA HIS A 101 -19.96 -7.76 4.19
C HIS A 101 -18.98 -8.55 3.31
N PRO A 102 -19.13 -8.54 1.98
CA PRO A 102 -18.16 -9.21 1.10
C PRO A 102 -16.72 -8.71 1.35
N PRO A 103 -15.73 -9.61 1.53
CA PRO A 103 -14.41 -9.26 2.02
C PRO A 103 -13.62 -8.28 1.15
N PHE A 104 -13.90 -8.23 -0.14
CA PHE A 104 -13.23 -7.32 -1.08
C PHE A 104 -14.17 -6.23 -1.64
N ALA A 105 -15.28 -5.94 -0.96
CA ALA A 105 -16.21 -4.90 -1.43
C ALA A 105 -15.84 -3.48 -0.95
N GLY A 106 -15.00 -3.35 0.08
CA GLY A 106 -14.64 -2.05 0.66
C GLY A 106 -15.88 -1.29 1.14
N VAL A 107 -16.70 -1.95 1.98
CA VAL A 107 -17.98 -1.39 2.44
C VAL A 107 -17.75 -0.42 3.59
N VAL A 108 -18.35 0.77 3.49
CA VAL A 108 -18.44 1.72 4.60
C VAL A 108 -19.85 1.64 5.17
N ALA A 109 -19.97 1.11 6.37
CA ALA A 109 -21.25 0.91 7.05
C ALA A 109 -21.08 0.97 8.57
N ASP A 110 -22.09 1.46 9.27
CA ASP A 110 -22.18 1.51 10.74
C ASP A 110 -20.98 2.19 11.43
N GLY A 111 -20.35 3.14 10.75
CA GLY A 111 -19.16 3.87 11.24
C GLY A 111 -17.83 3.11 11.07
N TYR A 112 -17.84 2.00 10.35
CA TYR A 112 -16.67 1.16 10.07
C TYR A 112 -16.41 1.03 8.58
N LEU A 113 -15.16 0.73 8.24
CA LEU A 113 -14.74 0.29 6.93
C LEU A 113 -14.47 -1.21 6.99
N TRP A 114 -15.20 -1.97 6.19
CA TRP A 114 -15.20 -3.43 6.19
C TRP A 114 -14.45 -3.98 4.98
N GLY A 115 -13.54 -4.92 5.21
CA GLY A 115 -12.87 -5.63 4.13
C GLY A 115 -11.60 -6.35 4.57
N ARG A 116 -11.16 -7.34 3.78
CA ARG A 116 -9.87 -7.98 3.93
C ARG A 116 -8.75 -6.96 3.68
N GLY A 117 -7.75 -6.89 4.58
CA GLY A 117 -6.70 -5.89 4.51
C GLY A 117 -7.07 -4.53 5.11
N ALA A 118 -8.29 -4.37 5.66
CA ALA A 118 -8.71 -3.11 6.30
C ALA A 118 -7.89 -2.77 7.54
N LEU A 119 -7.34 -3.76 8.23
CA LEU A 119 -6.49 -3.60 9.40
C LEU A 119 -5.05 -4.09 9.11
N ASP A 120 -4.92 -5.16 8.37
CA ASP A 120 -3.67 -5.85 8.08
C ASP A 120 -3.49 -6.01 6.57
N ASP A 121 -2.68 -5.14 5.83
CA ASP A 121 -2.11 -3.90 6.36
C ASP A 121 -2.26 -2.73 5.36
N LYS A 122 -3.20 -2.83 4.43
CA LYS A 122 -3.50 -1.72 3.49
C LYS A 122 -3.82 -0.42 4.20
N MET A 123 -4.26 -0.49 5.47
CA MET A 123 -4.48 0.72 6.27
C MET A 123 -3.18 1.50 6.45
N ALA A 124 -2.07 0.84 6.83
CA ALA A 124 -0.80 1.53 7.01
C ALA A 124 -0.28 2.09 5.68
N VAL A 125 -0.44 1.36 4.58
CA VAL A 125 -0.08 1.86 3.24
C VAL A 125 -0.85 3.12 2.90
N ILE A 126 -2.18 3.09 2.95
CA ILE A 126 -3.04 4.20 2.51
C ILE A 126 -2.91 5.40 3.46
N THR A 127 -2.88 5.19 4.78
CA THR A 127 -2.74 6.31 5.72
C THR A 127 -1.38 6.99 5.63
N SER A 128 -0.31 6.24 5.36
CA SER A 128 1.02 6.82 5.12
C SER A 128 1.05 7.65 3.83
N LEU A 129 0.49 7.13 2.73
CA LEU A 129 0.39 7.87 1.48
C LEU A 129 -0.47 9.14 1.63
N GLU A 130 -1.59 9.09 2.36
CA GLU A 130 -2.41 10.24 2.70
C GLU A 130 -1.62 11.32 3.47
N ALA A 131 -0.82 10.90 4.45
CA ALA A 131 0.00 11.81 5.24
C ALA A 131 1.09 12.46 4.36
N LEU A 132 1.80 11.66 3.57
CA LEU A 132 2.84 12.14 2.66
C LEU A 132 2.28 13.13 1.64
N GLU A 133 1.15 12.80 0.99
CA GLU A 133 0.48 13.65 -0.02
C GLU A 133 0.08 15.01 0.57
N ARG A 134 -0.44 15.01 1.81
CA ARG A 134 -0.82 16.25 2.52
C ARG A 134 0.37 17.07 2.94
N LEU A 135 1.42 16.45 3.45
CA LEU A 135 2.65 17.14 3.85
C LEU A 135 3.31 17.80 2.64
N LEU A 136 3.40 17.08 1.52
CA LEU A 136 3.92 17.62 0.26
C LEU A 136 3.06 18.78 -0.27
N ALA A 137 1.73 18.66 -0.21
CA ALA A 137 0.81 19.73 -0.59
C ALA A 137 0.97 20.99 0.27
N ALA A 138 1.36 20.82 1.54
CA ALA A 138 1.65 21.92 2.47
C ALA A 138 3.05 22.51 2.31
N GLY A 139 3.89 21.98 1.41
CA GLY A 139 5.27 22.42 1.21
C GLY A 139 6.21 22.02 2.36
N TYR A 140 5.83 21.00 3.15
CA TYR A 140 6.66 20.50 4.24
C TYR A 140 7.92 19.84 3.67
N MET A 141 9.06 20.06 4.37
CA MET A 141 10.33 19.42 4.10
C MET A 141 10.80 18.73 5.40
N PRO A 142 11.01 17.41 5.41
CA PRO A 142 11.50 16.72 6.60
C PRO A 142 12.96 17.10 6.88
N GLU A 143 13.34 17.09 8.15
CA GLU A 143 14.74 17.29 8.53
C GLU A 143 15.57 16.05 8.17
N ARG A 144 15.12 14.87 8.60
CA ARG A 144 15.77 13.60 8.30
C ARG A 144 15.16 12.92 7.09
N THR A 145 15.95 12.12 6.40
CA THR A 145 15.42 11.29 5.31
C THR A 145 14.38 10.32 5.82
N LEU A 146 13.29 10.19 5.08
CA LEU A 146 12.22 9.26 5.36
C LEU A 146 12.19 8.23 4.23
N TYR A 147 12.24 6.97 4.59
CA TYR A 147 11.98 5.84 3.73
C TYR A 147 10.57 5.31 3.99
N PHE A 148 9.85 4.99 2.94
CA PHE A 148 8.58 4.27 3.05
C PHE A 148 8.62 3.04 2.15
N SER A 149 8.63 1.87 2.78
CA SER A 149 8.60 0.57 2.14
C SER A 149 7.15 0.07 2.06
N MET A 150 6.76 -0.38 0.86
CA MET A 150 5.46 -1.04 0.63
C MET A 150 5.74 -2.38 -0.04
N VAL A 151 5.60 -3.46 0.71
CA VAL A 151 5.96 -4.80 0.25
C VAL A 151 4.74 -5.63 -0.14
N HIS A 152 4.96 -6.65 -0.96
CA HIS A 152 3.88 -7.40 -1.62
C HIS A 152 3.77 -8.87 -1.18
N ASP A 153 4.59 -9.33 -0.24
CA ASP A 153 4.73 -10.74 0.12
C ASP A 153 4.95 -10.98 1.63
N GLU A 154 4.52 -10.06 2.48
CA GLU A 154 4.70 -10.16 3.93
C GLU A 154 4.02 -11.40 4.47
N GLU A 155 2.79 -11.65 4.07
CA GLU A 155 1.92 -12.77 4.51
C GLU A 155 2.46 -14.16 4.13
N ILE A 156 3.48 -14.20 3.28
CA ILE A 156 4.14 -15.44 2.84
C ILE A 156 5.63 -15.47 3.20
N GLY A 157 6.08 -14.54 4.07
CA GLY A 157 7.41 -14.52 4.67
C GLY A 157 8.37 -13.47 4.12
N GLY A 158 7.95 -12.57 3.23
CA GLY A 158 8.69 -11.36 2.82
C GLY A 158 9.97 -11.58 2.01
N HIS A 159 10.14 -12.76 1.42
CA HIS A 159 11.42 -13.13 0.78
C HIS A 159 11.72 -12.35 -0.49
N GLN A 160 10.70 -11.95 -1.25
CA GLN A 160 10.83 -11.23 -2.52
C GLN A 160 10.62 -9.72 -2.35
N GLY A 161 9.98 -9.30 -1.28
CA GLY A 161 9.69 -7.90 -0.93
C GLY A 161 10.57 -7.40 0.21
N ALA A 162 10.15 -7.62 1.45
CA ALA A 162 10.77 -7.05 2.64
C ALA A 162 12.27 -7.35 2.76
N ALA A 163 12.68 -8.60 2.52
CA ALA A 163 14.09 -9.00 2.59
C ALA A 163 14.94 -8.31 1.52
N VAL A 164 14.40 -8.12 0.31
CA VAL A 164 15.14 -7.47 -0.79
C VAL A 164 15.27 -5.97 -0.52
N VAL A 165 14.20 -5.32 -0.06
CA VAL A 165 14.24 -3.90 0.34
C VAL A 165 15.20 -3.68 1.51
N ALA A 166 15.17 -4.54 2.54
CA ALA A 166 16.09 -4.45 3.67
C ALA A 166 17.55 -4.59 3.24
N SER A 167 17.84 -5.48 2.28
CA SER A 167 19.19 -5.63 1.74
C SER A 167 19.65 -4.36 1.01
N ALA A 168 18.79 -3.76 0.19
CA ALA A 168 19.10 -2.52 -0.53
C ALA A 168 19.31 -1.31 0.42
N LEU A 169 18.65 -1.27 1.57
CA LEU A 169 18.87 -0.22 2.58
C LEU A 169 20.17 -0.41 3.38
N HIS A 170 20.79 -1.59 3.30
CA HIS A 170 22.05 -1.90 3.98
C HIS A 170 23.30 -1.54 3.16
N GLU A 171 23.16 -1.32 1.86
CA GLU A 171 24.22 -0.93 0.93
C GLU A 171 24.45 0.60 0.92
#